data_ebc15d10dca8177a65d3a12fdb170e99
#
_entry.id   ebc15d10dca8177a65d3a12fdb170e99
#
_cell.length_a   1.000
_cell.length_b   1.000
_cell.length_c   1.000
_cell.angle_alpha   90.00
_cell.angle_beta   90.00
_cell.angle_gamma   90.00
#
_symmetry.space_group_name_H-M   'P 1'
#
loop_
_entity.id
_entity.type
_entity.pdbx_description
1 polymer ?
#
loop_
_entity_poly.entity_id
_entity_poly.type
_entity_poly.pdbx_seq_one_letter_code
_entity_poly.pdbx_strand_id
1 'polypeptide(L)'
;MKSSGKAILATAALITLLFAPVAQANTLVATSPIAGSTLKAGPSAITITTEFPLIEEGNEIIVTDPNGKRVDTGILTVLGTDAVAEMKPLETSGLYKVSYLLLAEAEIPLEGHIHLHIQPWCFQHQRQVRFRNLQRRQQRNQLEVILEPTSL
;
A
#
# COMPACT_ATOMS: atom_id res chain seq x y z
N MET A 1 9.96 -11.94 68.07
CA MET A 1 10.51 -11.19 66.93
C MET A 1 10.56 -12.06 65.69
N LYS A 2 9.44 -12.24 64.97
CA LYS A 2 9.35 -13.09 63.74
C LYS A 2 8.37 -12.53 62.69
N SER A 3 8.29 -11.23 62.55
CA SER A 3 7.31 -10.61 61.62
C SER A 3 7.92 -9.71 60.53
N SER A 4 9.22 -9.38 60.55
CA SER A 4 9.81 -8.42 59.62
C SER A 4 10.14 -8.99 58.25
N GLY A 5 10.38 -10.31 58.11
CA GLY A 5 10.76 -10.92 56.83
C GLY A 5 9.66 -10.99 55.79
N LYS A 6 8.42 -11.12 56.20
CA LYS A 6 7.27 -11.24 55.30
C LYS A 6 6.87 -9.90 54.68
N ALA A 7 7.06 -8.80 55.41
CA ALA A 7 6.77 -7.45 54.90
C ALA A 7 7.79 -6.99 53.85
N ILE A 8 9.07 -7.36 53.99
CA ILE A 8 10.14 -7.00 53.08
C ILE A 8 9.95 -7.74 51.74
N LEU A 9 9.53 -9.01 51.74
CA LEU A 9 9.25 -9.78 50.54
C LEU A 9 8.06 -9.24 49.76
N ALA A 10 7.00 -8.78 50.47
CA ALA A 10 5.82 -8.20 49.83
C ALA A 10 6.13 -6.85 49.18
N THR A 11 6.98 -6.01 49.76
CA THR A 11 7.36 -4.72 49.20
C THR A 11 8.29 -4.87 47.99
N ALA A 12 9.22 -5.86 47.97
CA ALA A 12 10.03 -6.16 46.83
C ALA A 12 9.25 -6.63 45.62
N ALA A 13 8.20 -7.46 45.82
CA ALA A 13 7.33 -7.91 44.76
C ALA A 13 6.47 -6.78 44.15
N LEU A 14 6.09 -5.77 44.96
CA LEU A 14 5.31 -4.63 44.46
C LEU A 14 6.14 -3.67 43.59
N ILE A 15 7.42 -3.52 43.87
CA ILE A 15 8.35 -2.62 43.13
C ILE A 15 8.70 -3.21 41.76
N THR A 16 8.75 -4.54 41.59
CA THR A 16 9.01 -5.16 40.29
C THR A 16 7.86 -5.02 39.30
N LEU A 17 6.63 -4.84 39.76
CA LEU A 17 5.48 -4.60 38.87
C LEU A 17 5.47 -3.19 38.24
N LEU A 18 6.19 -2.23 38.83
CA LEU A 18 6.24 -0.83 38.35
C LEU A 18 7.22 -0.62 37.18
N PHE A 19 8.07 -1.59 36.87
CA PHE A 19 9.03 -1.54 35.78
C PHE A 19 8.73 -2.52 34.63
N ALA A 20 7.48 -2.94 34.47
CA ALA A 20 7.09 -3.71 33.29
C ALA A 20 7.30 -2.84 32.06
N PRO A 21 8.08 -3.28 31.05
CA PRO A 21 8.21 -2.55 29.81
C PRO A 21 6.83 -2.45 29.18
N VAL A 22 6.40 -1.23 28.86
CA VAL A 22 5.18 -1.01 28.08
C VAL A 22 5.55 -1.41 26.65
N ALA A 23 5.00 -2.49 26.14
CA ALA A 23 5.09 -2.84 24.73
C ALA A 23 4.39 -1.73 23.95
N GLN A 24 5.16 -0.98 23.15
CA GLN A 24 4.59 -0.02 22.21
C GLN A 24 4.20 -0.78 20.95
N ALA A 25 3.03 -0.50 20.42
CA ALA A 25 2.58 -1.01 19.14
C ALA A 25 2.80 0.06 18.07
N ASN A 26 3.33 -0.32 16.93
CA ASN A 26 3.45 0.58 15.79
C ASN A 26 2.06 1.01 15.33
N THR A 27 1.92 2.24 14.86
CA THR A 27 0.63 2.81 14.44
C THR A 27 0.68 3.31 13.00
N LEU A 28 -0.47 3.26 12.34
CA LEU A 28 -0.66 3.85 11.01
C LEU A 28 -0.76 5.38 11.16
N VAL A 29 0.17 6.11 10.55
CA VAL A 29 0.19 7.58 10.56
C VAL A 29 -0.52 8.15 9.36
N ALA A 30 -0.21 7.64 8.14
CA ALA A 30 -0.77 8.15 6.91
C ALA A 30 -0.82 7.08 5.82
N THR A 31 -1.61 7.34 4.79
CA THR A 31 -1.62 6.55 3.55
C THR A 31 -1.66 7.47 2.33
N SER A 32 -1.01 7.06 1.26
CA SER A 32 -1.11 7.72 -0.05
C SER A 32 -1.42 6.67 -1.12
N PRO A 33 -2.59 6.71 -1.76
CA PRO A 33 -3.71 7.65 -1.54
C PRO A 33 -4.32 7.58 -0.15
N ILE A 34 -5.01 8.66 0.26
CA ILE A 34 -5.66 8.73 1.58
C ILE A 34 -6.69 7.61 1.71
N ALA A 35 -6.68 6.90 2.85
CA ALA A 35 -7.64 5.85 3.16
C ALA A 35 -9.09 6.34 3.03
N GLY A 36 -9.95 5.55 2.38
CA GLY A 36 -11.35 5.90 2.13
C GLY A 36 -11.56 6.92 0.99
N SER A 37 -10.50 7.40 0.35
CA SER A 37 -10.63 8.41 -0.71
C SER A 37 -11.23 7.83 -2.00
N THR A 38 -11.86 8.74 -2.77
CA THR A 38 -12.37 8.45 -4.11
C THR A 38 -11.43 9.01 -5.16
N LEU A 39 -10.86 8.15 -5.98
CA LEU A 39 -9.86 8.48 -6.98
C LEU A 39 -10.44 8.53 -8.38
N LYS A 40 -9.99 9.51 -9.14
CA LYS A 40 -10.33 9.71 -10.56
C LYS A 40 -9.38 8.98 -11.51
N ALA A 41 -8.24 8.51 -11.00
CA ALA A 41 -7.25 7.73 -11.73
C ALA A 41 -6.69 6.64 -10.83
N GLY A 42 -6.35 5.50 -11.41
CA GLY A 42 -5.67 4.43 -10.69
C GLY A 42 -4.29 4.92 -10.22
N PRO A 43 -3.92 4.73 -8.95
CA PRO A 43 -2.59 5.07 -8.47
C PRO A 43 -1.55 4.10 -9.05
N SER A 44 -0.32 4.57 -9.24
CA SER A 44 0.82 3.73 -9.65
C SER A 44 1.47 3.02 -8.46
N ALA A 45 1.25 3.51 -7.25
CA ALA A 45 1.75 2.94 -6.01
C ALA A 45 0.82 3.27 -4.84
N ILE A 46 0.89 2.46 -3.80
CA ILE A 46 0.27 2.68 -2.49
C ILE A 46 1.39 2.85 -1.48
N THR A 47 1.38 3.94 -0.71
CA THR A 47 2.31 4.17 0.39
C THR A 47 1.56 4.10 1.71
N ILE A 48 2.13 3.38 2.66
CA ILE A 48 1.66 3.31 4.05
C ILE A 48 2.78 3.84 4.94
N THR A 49 2.50 4.89 5.70
CA THR A 49 3.46 5.52 6.63
C THR A 49 3.11 5.11 8.06
N THR A 50 4.09 4.61 8.78
CA THR A 50 3.98 4.18 10.17
C THR A 50 4.71 5.13 11.12
N GLU A 51 4.45 5.03 12.42
CA GLU A 51 5.10 5.86 13.44
C GLU A 51 6.57 5.49 13.64
N PHE A 52 6.87 4.18 13.64
CA PHE A 52 8.24 3.68 13.81
C PHE A 52 8.77 3.10 12.50
N PRO A 53 10.12 3.16 12.31
CA PRO A 53 10.76 2.57 11.14
C PRO A 53 10.44 1.08 10.98
N LEU A 54 10.23 0.68 9.74
CA LEU A 54 9.96 -0.70 9.36
C LEU A 54 11.28 -1.46 9.14
N ILE A 55 11.28 -2.75 9.40
CA ILE A 55 12.37 -3.63 8.96
C ILE A 55 12.24 -3.86 7.44
N GLU A 56 13.35 -4.16 6.77
CA GLU A 56 13.36 -4.29 5.30
C GLU A 56 12.60 -5.52 4.80
N GLU A 57 12.58 -6.61 5.58
CA GLU A 57 12.01 -7.89 5.18
C GLU A 57 10.75 -8.25 5.99
N GLY A 58 9.92 -9.12 5.44
CA GLY A 58 8.73 -9.66 6.11
C GLY A 58 7.49 -8.78 6.02
N ASN A 59 7.57 -7.58 5.44
CA ASN A 59 6.42 -6.73 5.20
C ASN A 59 5.60 -7.21 4.01
N GLU A 60 4.29 -7.04 4.08
CA GLU A 60 3.39 -7.37 2.98
C GLU A 60 2.30 -6.32 2.80
N ILE A 61 2.05 -5.94 1.55
CA ILE A 61 0.88 -5.15 1.15
C ILE A 61 0.23 -5.86 -0.03
N ILE A 62 -1.03 -6.24 0.14
CA ILE A 62 -1.84 -6.87 -0.90
C ILE A 62 -2.98 -5.95 -1.26
N VAL A 63 -3.12 -5.67 -2.56
CA VAL A 63 -4.24 -4.88 -3.07
C VAL A 63 -5.13 -5.76 -3.93
N THR A 64 -6.43 -5.77 -3.59
CA THR A 64 -7.44 -6.52 -4.35
C THR A 64 -8.48 -5.58 -4.96
N ASP A 65 -8.88 -5.90 -6.19
CA ASP A 65 -9.96 -5.24 -6.90
C ASP A 65 -11.35 -5.64 -6.34
N PRO A 66 -12.46 -5.02 -6.79
CA PRO A 66 -13.81 -5.38 -6.35
C PRO A 66 -14.22 -6.83 -6.61
N ASN A 67 -13.51 -7.54 -7.50
CA ASN A 67 -13.75 -8.96 -7.82
C ASN A 67 -12.83 -9.90 -7.01
N GLY A 68 -12.00 -9.36 -6.10
CA GLY A 68 -11.05 -10.13 -5.30
C GLY A 68 -9.73 -10.48 -6.02
N LYS A 69 -9.50 -9.97 -7.23
CA LYS A 69 -8.25 -10.19 -7.97
C LYS A 69 -7.13 -9.30 -7.42
N ARG A 70 -5.93 -9.87 -7.19
CA ARG A 70 -4.73 -9.14 -6.78
C ARG A 70 -4.21 -8.23 -7.89
N VAL A 71 -4.03 -6.94 -7.59
CA VAL A 71 -3.66 -5.89 -8.55
C VAL A 71 -2.36 -5.14 -8.22
N ASP A 72 -1.71 -5.45 -7.12
CA ASP A 72 -0.33 -5.04 -6.88
C ASP A 72 0.64 -5.90 -7.71
N THR A 73 1.87 -5.40 -7.92
CA THR A 73 2.91 -6.13 -8.66
C THR A 73 3.57 -7.22 -7.82
N GLY A 74 3.44 -7.16 -6.49
CA GLY A 74 4.19 -7.93 -5.51
C GLY A 74 5.52 -7.28 -5.11
N ILE A 75 5.87 -6.15 -5.72
CA ILE A 75 7.07 -5.38 -5.36
C ILE A 75 6.71 -4.43 -4.21
N LEU A 76 7.40 -4.59 -3.09
CA LEU A 76 7.29 -3.74 -1.91
C LEU A 76 8.67 -3.15 -1.61
N THR A 77 8.74 -1.84 -1.43
CA THR A 77 9.95 -1.12 -1.04
C THR A 77 9.72 -0.46 0.32
N VAL A 78 10.66 -0.67 1.25
CA VAL A 78 10.64 -0.02 2.56
C VAL A 78 11.64 1.13 2.57
N LEU A 79 11.20 2.31 3.01
CA LEU A 79 11.97 3.54 3.10
C LEU A 79 11.78 4.17 4.49
N GLY A 80 12.49 3.66 5.49
CA GLY A 80 12.34 4.10 6.88
C GLY A 80 10.94 3.76 7.42
N THR A 81 10.08 4.76 7.60
CA THR A 81 8.70 4.59 8.08
C THR A 81 7.70 4.28 6.97
N ASP A 82 8.10 4.34 5.71
CA ASP A 82 7.22 4.19 4.56
C ASP A 82 7.34 2.80 3.92
N ALA A 83 6.21 2.14 3.74
CA ALA A 83 6.08 0.94 2.90
C ALA A 83 5.38 1.30 1.59
N VAL A 84 6.04 1.09 0.46
CA VAL A 84 5.56 1.44 -0.88
C VAL A 84 5.31 0.19 -1.69
N ALA A 85 4.06 -0.09 -2.04
CA ALA A 85 3.66 -1.18 -2.91
C ALA A 85 3.38 -0.67 -4.33
N GLU A 86 4.02 -1.25 -5.34
CA GLU A 86 3.78 -0.93 -6.73
C GLU A 86 2.48 -1.55 -7.24
N MET A 87 1.77 -0.79 -8.08
CA MET A 87 0.48 -1.19 -8.63
C MET A 87 0.55 -1.51 -10.11
N LYS A 88 -0.18 -2.55 -10.51
CA LYS A 88 -0.51 -2.79 -11.93
C LYS A 88 -1.52 -1.73 -12.40
N PRO A 89 -1.60 -1.46 -13.71
CA PRO A 89 -2.68 -0.65 -14.26
C PRO A 89 -4.04 -1.21 -13.86
N LEU A 90 -4.88 -0.37 -13.25
CA LEU A 90 -6.21 -0.79 -12.81
C LEU A 90 -7.18 -0.81 -14.00
N GLU A 91 -8.01 -1.85 -14.10
CA GLU A 91 -8.95 -2.07 -15.20
C GLU A 91 -10.41 -1.98 -14.77
N THR A 92 -10.67 -2.05 -13.47
CA THR A 92 -12.01 -2.13 -12.90
C THR A 92 -12.30 -0.92 -12.00
N SER A 93 -13.49 -0.37 -12.07
CA SER A 93 -13.99 0.63 -11.12
C SER A 93 -14.62 -0.03 -9.91
N GLY A 94 -14.66 0.68 -8.78
CA GLY A 94 -15.30 0.21 -7.56
C GLY A 94 -14.41 0.29 -6.33
N LEU A 95 -14.71 -0.52 -5.33
CA LEU A 95 -14.06 -0.52 -4.04
C LEU A 95 -12.87 -1.48 -4.04
N TYR A 96 -11.68 -0.94 -3.85
CA TYR A 96 -10.43 -1.69 -3.71
C TYR A 96 -10.10 -1.86 -2.23
N LYS A 97 -9.61 -3.03 -1.84
CA LYS A 97 -9.13 -3.31 -0.49
C LYS A 97 -7.61 -3.43 -0.50
N VAL A 98 -6.96 -2.67 0.36
CA VAL A 98 -5.53 -2.73 0.64
C VAL A 98 -5.36 -3.39 2.01
N SER A 99 -4.84 -4.60 2.06
CA SER A 99 -4.50 -5.32 3.30
C SER A 99 -2.99 -5.21 3.52
N TYR A 100 -2.57 -5.01 4.75
CA TYR A 100 -1.16 -4.87 5.08
C TYR A 100 -0.79 -5.63 6.36
N LEU A 101 0.45 -6.12 6.36
CA LEU A 101 1.19 -6.63 7.51
C LEU A 101 2.54 -5.93 7.50
N LEU A 102 2.82 -5.10 8.49
CA LEU A 102 4.03 -4.29 8.57
C LEU A 102 4.76 -4.57 9.88
N LEU A 103 6.06 -4.76 9.79
CA LEU A 103 6.93 -5.16 10.89
C LEU A 103 7.91 -4.03 11.20
N ALA A 104 8.01 -3.65 12.48
CA ALA A 104 9.03 -2.76 12.99
C ALA A 104 9.91 -3.52 13.99
N GLU A 105 11.11 -3.00 14.28
CA GLU A 105 12.05 -3.66 15.19
C GLU A 105 11.50 -3.65 16.63
N ALA A 106 11.45 -4.83 17.26
CA ALA A 106 10.97 -5.04 18.63
C ALA A 106 9.50 -4.63 18.90
N GLU A 107 8.70 -4.43 17.86
CA GLU A 107 7.29 -4.04 17.95
C GLU A 107 6.34 -5.18 17.58
N ILE A 108 5.08 -5.04 18.00
CA ILE A 108 4.00 -5.94 17.55
C ILE A 108 3.70 -5.63 16.09
N PRO A 109 3.55 -6.65 15.21
CA PRO A 109 3.19 -6.46 13.82
C PRO A 109 1.94 -5.58 13.67
N LEU A 110 2.02 -4.58 12.79
CA LEU A 110 0.88 -3.74 12.43
C LEU A 110 0.10 -4.38 11.31
N GLU A 111 -1.05 -4.95 11.63
CA GLU A 111 -1.97 -5.54 10.65
C GLU A 111 -3.21 -4.68 10.47
N GLY A 112 -3.71 -4.63 9.23
CA GLY A 112 -4.94 -3.91 8.96
C GLY A 112 -5.34 -3.89 7.50
N HIS A 113 -6.37 -3.12 7.22
CA HIS A 113 -6.79 -2.86 5.85
C HIS A 113 -7.40 -1.48 5.71
N ILE A 114 -7.25 -0.92 4.51
CA ILE A 114 -7.91 0.32 4.09
C ILE A 114 -8.65 0.08 2.78
N HIS A 115 -9.55 0.99 2.44
CA HIS A 115 -10.28 0.93 1.19
C HIS A 115 -10.02 2.19 0.35
N LEU A 116 -10.05 2.01 -0.97
CA LEU A 116 -9.96 3.08 -1.96
C LEU A 116 -11.10 2.90 -2.96
N HIS A 117 -11.76 3.97 -3.35
CA HIS A 117 -12.82 3.92 -4.36
C HIS A 117 -12.31 4.49 -5.69
N ILE A 118 -12.33 3.67 -6.75
CA ILE A 118 -11.92 4.08 -8.11
C ILE A 118 -13.16 4.37 -8.94
N GLN A 119 -13.27 5.59 -9.48
CA GLN A 119 -14.44 6.03 -10.25
C GLN A 119 -14.47 5.42 -11.66
N PRO A 120 -15.67 5.13 -12.21
CA PRO A 120 -15.82 4.48 -13.53
C PRO A 120 -15.24 5.26 -14.72
N TRP A 121 -15.25 6.59 -14.66
CA TRP A 121 -14.82 7.43 -15.78
C TRP A 121 -13.31 7.48 -16.04
N CYS A 122 -12.49 7.01 -15.08
CA CYS A 122 -11.05 6.83 -15.27
C CYS A 122 -10.73 5.95 -16.47
N PHE A 123 -11.51 4.89 -16.66
CA PHE A 123 -11.27 3.89 -17.70
C PHE A 123 -11.76 4.34 -19.08
N GLN A 124 -12.79 5.17 -19.13
CA GLN A 124 -13.30 5.72 -20.38
C GLN A 124 -12.31 6.67 -21.04
N HIS A 125 -11.65 7.51 -20.25
CA HIS A 125 -10.65 8.45 -20.76
C HIS A 125 -9.40 7.75 -21.29
N GLN A 126 -8.90 6.74 -20.58
CA GLN A 126 -7.76 5.92 -21.03
C GLN A 126 -8.09 5.14 -22.32
N ARG A 127 -9.29 4.59 -22.44
CA ARG A 127 -9.74 3.93 -23.67
C ARG A 127 -9.78 4.91 -24.84
N GLN A 128 -10.33 6.11 -24.65
CA GLN A 128 -10.40 7.11 -25.72
C GLN A 128 -9.03 7.60 -26.19
N VAL A 129 -8.08 7.78 -25.27
CA VAL A 129 -6.69 8.14 -25.61
C VAL A 129 -6.02 7.01 -26.40
N ARG A 130 -6.21 5.75 -25.97
CA ARG A 130 -5.67 4.58 -26.68
C ARG A 130 -6.23 4.43 -28.06
N PHE A 131 -7.56 4.59 -28.26
CA PHE A 131 -8.21 4.55 -29.57
C PHE A 131 -7.71 5.67 -30.48
N ARG A 132 -7.60 6.91 -29.98
CA ARG A 132 -7.06 8.02 -30.76
C ARG A 132 -5.64 7.78 -31.21
N ASN A 133 -4.78 7.22 -30.36
CA ASN A 133 -3.40 6.90 -30.70
C ASN A 133 -3.29 5.78 -31.74
N LEU A 134 -4.17 4.77 -31.67
CA LEU A 134 -4.24 3.71 -32.69
C LEU A 134 -4.69 4.27 -34.04
N GLN A 135 -5.71 5.12 -34.08
CA GLN A 135 -6.19 5.77 -35.31
C GLN A 135 -5.09 6.65 -35.94
N ARG A 136 -4.35 7.42 -35.13
CA ARG A 136 -3.22 8.22 -35.62
C ARG A 136 -2.12 7.35 -36.20
N ARG A 137 -1.81 6.20 -35.61
CA ARG A 137 -0.83 5.24 -36.17
C ARG A 137 -1.30 4.67 -37.50
N GLN A 138 -2.57 4.27 -37.61
CA GLN A 138 -3.12 3.77 -38.88
C GLN A 138 -3.11 4.83 -39.99
N GLN A 139 -3.49 6.07 -39.67
CA GLN A 139 -3.41 7.17 -40.65
C GLN A 139 -1.97 7.45 -41.10
N ARG A 140 -1.01 7.40 -40.18
CA ARG A 140 0.41 7.58 -40.52
C ARG A 140 0.90 6.49 -41.49
N ASN A 141 0.61 5.22 -41.20
CA ASN A 141 0.99 4.10 -42.03
C ASN A 141 0.36 4.18 -43.43
N GLN A 142 -0.90 4.63 -43.53
CA GLN A 142 -1.54 4.85 -44.84
C GLN A 142 -0.88 5.97 -45.65
N LEU A 143 -0.45 7.05 -44.98
CA LEU A 143 0.27 8.15 -45.63
C LEU A 143 1.67 7.71 -46.12
N GLU A 144 2.37 6.88 -45.34
CA GLU A 144 3.67 6.32 -45.75
C GLU A 144 3.56 5.43 -47.01
N VAL A 145 2.52 4.59 -47.09
CA VAL A 145 2.24 3.74 -48.25
C VAL A 145 1.96 4.58 -49.51
N ILE A 146 1.29 5.72 -49.38
CA ILE A 146 0.97 6.62 -50.49
C ILE A 146 2.19 7.40 -50.99
N LEU A 147 3.16 7.65 -50.09
CA LEU A 147 4.36 8.44 -50.36
C LEU A 147 5.54 7.62 -50.84
N GLU A 148 5.47 6.28 -50.91
CA GLU A 148 6.51 5.49 -51.53
C GLU A 148 6.51 5.77 -53.04
N PRO A 149 7.60 6.39 -53.59
CA PRO A 149 7.69 6.61 -55.02
C PRO A 149 7.83 5.27 -55.73
N THR A 150 6.89 5.01 -56.64
CA THR A 150 7.02 3.89 -57.60
C THR A 150 8.31 4.04 -58.33
N SER A 151 9.36 3.34 -57.91
CA SER A 151 10.62 3.22 -58.68
C SER A 151 10.36 2.28 -59.85
N LEU A 152 10.20 2.85 -61.03
CA LEU A 152 10.37 2.20 -62.32
C LEU A 152 11.84 2.18 -62.68
#